data_6dfe44e0d9a3500a396112f4e985edc6
#
_entry.id   6dfe44e0d9a3500a396112f4e985edc6
#
_cell.length_a   1.000
_cell.length_b   1.000
_cell.length_c   1.000
_cell.angle_alpha   90.00
_cell.angle_beta   90.00
_cell.angle_gamma   90.00
#
_symmetry.space_group_name_H-M   'P 1'
#
loop_
_entity.id
_entity.type
_entity.pdbx_description
1 polymer ?
#
loop_
_entity_poly.entity_id
_entity_poly.type
_entity_poly.pdbx_seq_one_letter_code
_entity_poly.pdbx_strand_id
1 'polypeptide(L)'
;LIAAPGLHGQKPIKVLEDSVQFGNYLYPGFNITIPEAGFDNVLKNWIKLQETGTKSKVQTENGEMTIFGAIVKEISPAPVNIYSRLMNEDTXXXXXXXXXXXXXXXXXXXXXXXXXYLKEFAKSQYIDFIKDELAAEEKILRDLNKDLGSLESSKARTQRTARKQRGTVNDEQEKLLVKHNELSLLSNEIINKNNEMMAMPVGAGRDAMATQIKELEKRRKKLQKEISKGERKINKARSAIDQADKSIPRNENEQSVMKSKIDAQQAVVQHFIDKLNTVRLY
;
A
#
# COMPACT_ATOMS: atom_id res chain seq x y z
N LEU A 1 -12.21 -0.34 20.46
CA LEU A 1 -12.05 0.11 19.07
C LEU A 1 -11.83 1.60 19.05
N ILE A 2 -10.58 2.02 18.78
CA ILE A 2 -10.22 3.42 18.68
C ILE A 2 -10.53 3.85 17.23
N ALA A 3 -11.48 4.77 17.10
CA ALA A 3 -11.81 5.29 15.77
C ALA A 3 -10.65 6.14 15.27
N ALA A 4 -10.26 5.94 14.02
CA ALA A 4 -9.21 6.75 13.41
C ALA A 4 -9.67 8.21 13.35
N PRO A 5 -8.75 9.18 13.62
CA PRO A 5 -9.11 10.58 13.50
C PRO A 5 -9.56 10.91 12.07
N GLY A 6 -10.63 11.67 11.95
CA GLY A 6 -11.15 12.10 10.67
C GLY A 6 -12.21 11.22 10.06
N LEU A 7 -12.56 10.09 10.71
CA LEU A 7 -13.67 9.26 10.22
C LEU A 7 -14.98 9.90 10.66
N HIS A 8 -15.88 10.11 9.69
CA HIS A 8 -17.21 10.68 9.94
C HIS A 8 -18.28 9.74 9.43
N GLY A 9 -19.34 9.62 10.21
CA GLY A 9 -20.53 8.89 9.77
C GLY A 9 -21.23 9.63 8.64
N GLN A 10 -22.25 9.01 8.07
CA GLN A 10 -23.04 9.61 7.00
C GLN A 10 -23.86 10.78 7.55
N LYS A 11 -24.03 11.81 6.72
CA LYS A 11 -24.78 13.00 7.06
C LYS A 11 -26.07 13.04 6.21
N PRO A 12 -27.14 13.64 6.74
CA PRO A 12 -28.37 13.69 5.95
C PRO A 12 -28.27 14.67 4.79
N ILE A 13 -29.03 14.39 3.73
CA ILE A 13 -29.24 15.32 2.63
C ILE A 13 -30.57 16.02 2.90
N LYS A 14 -30.54 17.34 2.96
CA LYS A 14 -31.71 18.14 3.25
C LYS A 14 -32.12 18.93 2.02
N VAL A 15 -33.40 18.82 1.61
CA VAL A 15 -33.95 19.63 0.55
C VAL A 15 -35.12 20.40 1.18
N LEU A 16 -35.01 21.73 1.17
CA LEU A 16 -36.02 22.60 1.80
C LEU A 16 -36.56 23.56 0.79
N GLU A 17 -37.88 23.73 0.80
CA GLU A 17 -38.55 24.82 0.07
C GLU A 17 -38.27 26.11 0.83
N ASP A 18 -37.84 27.15 0.12
CA ASP A 18 -37.45 28.39 0.73
C ASP A 18 -37.55 29.51 -0.29
N SER A 19 -37.35 30.74 0.17
CA SER A 19 -37.16 31.89 -0.70
C SER A 19 -35.66 31.95 -1.08
N VAL A 20 -35.39 32.02 -2.36
CA VAL A 20 -34.03 32.05 -2.90
C VAL A 20 -33.80 33.41 -3.56
N GLN A 21 -32.70 34.08 -3.20
CA GLN A 21 -32.39 35.41 -3.73
C GLN A 21 -31.57 35.28 -5.04
N PHE A 22 -32.09 35.91 -6.07
CA PHE A 22 -31.38 36.11 -7.33
C PHE A 22 -31.44 37.57 -7.69
N GLY A 23 -30.30 38.19 -7.93
CA GLY A 23 -30.22 39.63 -8.11
C GLY A 23 -30.78 40.30 -6.87
N ASN A 24 -31.72 41.20 -7.06
CA ASN A 24 -32.34 41.98 -5.98
C ASN A 24 -33.68 41.42 -5.49
N TYR A 25 -34.06 40.24 -5.98
CA TYR A 25 -35.40 39.71 -5.69
C TYR A 25 -35.34 38.36 -5.03
N LEU A 26 -36.38 38.05 -4.23
CA LEU A 26 -36.61 36.75 -3.63
C LEU A 26 -37.61 35.96 -4.46
N TYR A 27 -37.29 34.71 -4.74
CA TYR A 27 -38.14 33.81 -5.52
C TYR A 27 -38.39 32.52 -4.74
N PRO A 28 -39.56 31.91 -4.87
CA PRO A 28 -39.74 30.58 -4.29
C PRO A 28 -38.81 29.59 -4.96
N GLY A 29 -38.15 28.77 -4.18
CA GLY A 29 -37.18 27.80 -4.69
C GLY A 29 -36.83 26.75 -3.68
N PHE A 30 -35.68 26.14 -3.88
CA PHE A 30 -35.22 25.05 -3.05
C PHE A 30 -33.80 25.32 -2.57
N ASN A 31 -33.54 25.00 -1.31
CA ASN A 31 -32.22 24.91 -0.74
C ASN A 31 -31.86 23.46 -0.53
N ILE A 32 -30.70 23.03 -1.01
CA ILE A 32 -30.26 21.68 -0.86
C ILE A 32 -28.87 21.68 -0.24
N THR A 33 -28.66 20.81 0.74
CA THR A 33 -27.36 20.62 1.38
C THR A 33 -26.72 19.34 0.83
N ILE A 34 -25.51 19.48 0.31
CA ILE A 34 -24.74 18.37 -0.22
C ILE A 34 -23.57 18.12 0.76
N PRO A 35 -23.62 17.06 1.57
CA PRO A 35 -22.58 16.86 2.59
C PRO A 35 -21.24 16.47 1.97
N GLU A 36 -20.16 17.00 2.51
CA GLU A 36 -18.77 16.55 2.34
C GLU A 36 -18.21 16.65 0.93
N ALA A 37 -19.03 16.69 -0.11
CA ALA A 37 -18.55 16.74 -1.50
C ALA A 37 -17.78 18.04 -1.78
N GLY A 38 -16.79 17.97 -2.65
CA GLY A 38 -15.96 19.11 -2.99
C GLY A 38 -16.69 20.11 -3.88
N PHE A 39 -16.54 21.40 -3.59
CA PHE A 39 -17.23 22.48 -4.30
C PHE A 39 -16.98 22.41 -5.81
N ASP A 40 -15.71 22.30 -6.22
CA ASP A 40 -15.39 22.37 -7.66
C ASP A 40 -15.99 21.20 -8.45
N ASN A 41 -15.96 20.00 -7.88
CA ASN A 41 -16.55 18.81 -8.53
C ASN A 41 -18.06 18.93 -8.60
N VAL A 42 -18.70 19.36 -7.52
CA VAL A 42 -20.15 19.53 -7.50
C VAL A 42 -20.58 20.58 -8.54
N LEU A 43 -19.85 21.68 -8.59
CA LEU A 43 -20.14 22.76 -9.55
C LEU A 43 -20.05 22.24 -10.99
N LYS A 44 -18.95 21.56 -11.30
CA LYS A 44 -18.73 20.97 -12.63
C LYS A 44 -19.86 20.01 -13.00
N ASN A 45 -20.23 19.13 -12.07
CA ASN A 45 -21.26 18.13 -12.30
C ASN A 45 -22.65 18.76 -12.42
N TRP A 46 -22.92 19.81 -11.64
CA TRP A 46 -24.17 20.51 -11.70
C TRP A 46 -24.36 21.21 -13.07
N ILE A 47 -23.31 21.86 -13.56
CA ILE A 47 -23.33 22.50 -14.88
C ILE A 47 -23.56 21.43 -15.97
N LYS A 48 -22.81 20.33 -15.89
CA LYS A 48 -22.91 19.25 -16.86
C LYS A 48 -24.30 18.64 -16.88
N LEU A 49 -24.88 18.45 -15.71
CA LEU A 49 -26.24 17.88 -15.61
C LEU A 49 -27.26 18.80 -16.26
N GLN A 50 -27.18 20.12 -16.00
CA GLN A 50 -28.10 21.08 -16.57
C GLN A 50 -28.01 21.15 -18.09
N GLU A 51 -26.82 20.94 -18.64
CA GLU A 51 -26.58 21.04 -20.09
C GLU A 51 -26.87 19.72 -20.83
N THR A 52 -27.21 18.65 -20.10
CA THR A 52 -27.44 17.36 -20.69
C THR A 52 -28.74 17.37 -21.53
N GLY A 53 -28.60 16.92 -22.78
CA GLY A 53 -29.79 16.76 -23.67
C GLY A 53 -30.28 18.05 -24.31
N THR A 54 -29.55 19.14 -24.13
CA THR A 54 -29.92 20.43 -24.71
C THR A 54 -28.71 21.11 -25.30
N LYS A 55 -28.94 22.01 -26.26
CA LYS A 55 -27.88 22.84 -26.82
C LYS A 55 -27.64 24.10 -25.98
N SER A 56 -28.52 24.38 -25.01
CA SER A 56 -28.38 25.53 -24.13
C SER A 56 -27.17 25.35 -23.21
N LYS A 57 -26.57 26.48 -22.84
CA LYS A 57 -25.39 26.48 -21.96
C LYS A 57 -25.68 27.29 -20.71
N VAL A 58 -25.05 26.87 -19.61
CA VAL A 58 -25.14 27.58 -18.34
C VAL A 58 -24.30 28.85 -18.45
N GLN A 59 -24.89 29.97 -18.06
CA GLN A 59 -24.20 31.26 -17.98
C GLN A 59 -24.05 31.61 -16.52
N THR A 60 -22.85 32.09 -16.17
CA THR A 60 -22.53 32.44 -14.78
C THR A 60 -22.18 33.92 -14.69
N GLU A 61 -22.80 34.60 -13.74
CA GLU A 61 -22.51 36.02 -13.46
C GLU A 61 -22.63 36.25 -11.96
N ASN A 62 -21.56 36.69 -11.33
CA ASN A 62 -21.52 36.97 -9.89
C ASN A 62 -21.95 35.74 -9.06
N GLY A 63 -21.50 34.56 -9.50
CA GLY A 63 -21.80 33.33 -8.82
C GLY A 63 -23.19 32.76 -9.07
N GLU A 64 -24.03 33.52 -9.77
CA GLU A 64 -25.37 33.07 -10.14
C GLU A 64 -25.34 32.39 -11.50
N MET A 65 -25.94 31.22 -11.59
CA MET A 65 -25.98 30.42 -12.82
C MET A 65 -27.39 30.45 -13.41
N THR A 66 -27.44 30.56 -14.73
CA THR A 66 -28.69 30.59 -15.46
C THR A 66 -28.58 29.72 -16.69
N ILE A 67 -29.58 28.87 -16.93
CA ILE A 67 -29.72 28.16 -18.20
C ILE A 67 -31.18 28.29 -18.67
N PHE A 68 -31.32 28.63 -19.92
CA PHE A 68 -32.63 28.78 -20.57
C PHE A 68 -32.83 27.57 -21.49
N GLY A 69 -33.89 26.80 -21.22
CA GLY A 69 -34.25 25.68 -22.07
C GLY A 69 -33.53 24.38 -21.69
N ALA A 70 -33.30 24.13 -20.41
CA ALA A 70 -32.81 22.86 -19.95
C ALA A 70 -33.87 21.78 -20.13
N ILE A 71 -33.41 20.56 -20.41
CA ILE A 71 -34.33 19.40 -20.59
C ILE A 71 -34.21 18.52 -19.36
N VAL A 72 -35.22 18.55 -18.51
CA VAL A 72 -35.28 17.73 -17.29
C VAL A 72 -36.62 17.00 -17.31
N LYS A 73 -36.60 15.80 -17.88
CA LYS A 73 -37.84 15.02 -18.11
C LYS A 73 -38.52 14.66 -16.81
N GLU A 74 -37.77 14.52 -15.72
CA GLU A 74 -38.33 14.24 -14.39
C GLU A 74 -39.19 15.36 -13.86
N ILE A 75 -38.98 16.57 -14.35
CA ILE A 75 -39.70 17.77 -13.88
C ILE A 75 -40.79 18.17 -14.85
N SER A 76 -40.47 18.18 -16.15
CA SER A 76 -41.40 18.70 -17.16
C SER A 76 -41.13 18.08 -18.52
N PRO A 77 -42.15 17.80 -19.33
CA PRO A 77 -41.94 17.39 -20.71
C PRO A 77 -41.46 18.53 -21.59
N ALA A 78 -41.64 19.79 -21.17
CA ALA A 78 -41.19 20.98 -21.90
C ALA A 78 -39.88 21.48 -21.32
N PRO A 79 -39.05 22.20 -22.12
CA PRO A 79 -37.84 22.80 -21.58
C PRO A 79 -38.14 23.74 -20.41
N VAL A 80 -37.21 23.80 -19.46
CA VAL A 80 -37.32 24.63 -18.27
C VAL A 80 -36.14 25.57 -18.16
N ASN A 81 -36.36 26.68 -17.45
CA ASN A 81 -35.29 27.59 -17.10
C ASN A 81 -34.86 27.34 -15.67
N ILE A 82 -33.56 27.27 -15.43
CA ILE A 82 -33.05 26.99 -14.10
C ILE A 82 -32.13 28.14 -13.68
N TYR A 83 -32.38 28.64 -12.49
CA TYR A 83 -31.54 29.66 -11.84
C TYR A 83 -30.99 29.01 -10.59
N SER A 84 -29.68 29.05 -10.43
CA SER A 84 -29.06 28.36 -9.31
C SER A 84 -27.82 29.09 -8.82
N ARG A 85 -27.46 28.78 -7.61
CA ARG A 85 -26.22 29.28 -6.97
C ARG A 85 -25.69 28.18 -6.09
N LEU A 86 -24.40 27.90 -6.22
CA LEU A 86 -23.72 26.93 -5.36
C LEU A 86 -22.84 27.69 -4.40
N MET A 87 -22.96 27.39 -3.12
CA MET A 87 -22.18 28.04 -2.08
C MET A 87 -21.47 27.00 -1.23
N ASN A 88 -20.29 27.39 -0.80
CA ASN A 88 -19.46 26.55 0.08
C ASN A 88 -19.70 27.03 1.52
N GLU A 89 -20.23 26.13 2.35
CA GLU A 89 -20.46 26.47 3.75
C GLU A 89 -19.32 25.96 4.64
N ASP A 90 -19.21 26.57 5.80
CA ASP A 90 -18.08 26.29 6.69
C ASP A 90 -18.04 24.86 7.23
N THR A 91 -19.22 24.19 7.14
CA THR A 91 -19.33 22.86 7.73
C THR A 91 -19.19 21.72 6.72
N UNK A 92 -18.64 22.22 5.67
CA UNK A 92 -18.34 21.21 4.67
C UNK A 92 -19.55 20.69 3.92
N UNK A 93 -20.43 21.69 3.76
CA UNK A 93 -21.55 21.34 3.01
C UNK A 93 -21.64 22.27 1.82
N UNK A 94 -22.23 21.84 0.85
CA UNK A 94 -22.44 22.64 -0.29
C UNK A 94 -23.91 22.94 -0.35
N UNK A 95 -24.26 23.97 -0.52
CA UNK A 95 -25.57 24.50 -0.56
C UNK A 95 -25.87 24.90 -1.97
N UNK A 96 -26.79 24.39 -2.41
CA UNK A 96 -27.23 24.70 -3.72
C UNK A 96 -28.58 25.30 -3.61
N UNK A 97 -28.71 26.22 -4.12
CA UNK A 97 -29.90 27.02 -4.15
C UNK A 97 -30.39 26.92 -5.55
N UNK A 98 -31.30 26.36 -5.62
CA UNK A 98 -31.86 26.13 -6.89
C UNK A 98 -33.22 26.75 -6.97
N UNK A 99 -33.38 27.34 -7.86
CA UNK A 99 -34.63 27.99 -8.13
C UNK A 99 -35.04 27.43 -9.46
N UNK A 100 -35.82 26.80 -9.43
CA UNK A 100 -36.34 26.21 -10.64
C UNK A 100 -37.52 27.01 -11.05
N UNK A 101 -37.34 27.56 -11.89
CA UNK A 101 -38.37 28.41 -12.42
C UNK A 101 -38.79 27.73 -13.68
N UNK A 102 -39.70 27.35 -13.63
CA UNK A 102 -40.33 26.81 -14.80
C UNK A 102 -41.04 27.92 -15.47
N UNK A 103 -40.93 27.87 -16.57
CA UNK A 103 -41.59 28.91 -17.41
C UNK A 103 -43.05 28.81 -17.34
N UNK A 104 -43.51 27.92 -16.97
CA UNK A 104 -44.88 27.78 -16.77
C UNK A 104 -45.06 27.77 -15.30
N UNK A 105 -45.69 28.14 -14.84
CA UNK A 105 -45.96 28.24 -13.46
C UNK A 105 -45.70 26.89 -12.82
N UNK A 106 -45.12 26.89 -11.98
CA UNK A 106 -44.79 25.69 -11.26
C UNK A 106 -45.97 25.31 -10.46
N UNK A 107 -46.45 24.43 -10.80
CA UNK A 107 -47.56 23.84 -10.10
C UNK A 107 -47.01 23.07 -8.95
N UNK A 108 -47.84 22.68 -8.22
CA UNK A 108 -47.58 21.88 -7.09
C UNK A 108 -46.93 20.55 -7.41
N UNK A 109 -47.23 20.12 -8.43
CA UNK A 109 -46.70 18.88 -8.86
C UNK A 109 -45.28 18.94 -9.24
N UNK A 110 -44.89 19.86 -9.72
CA UNK A 110 -43.51 20.20 -10.06
C UNK A 110 -42.65 20.35 -8.85
N UNK A 111 -43.16 20.64 -7.95
CA UNK A 111 -42.46 20.83 -6.68
C UNK A 111 -41.98 19.48 -6.12
N UNK A 112 -42.67 18.66 -6.20
CA UNK A 112 -42.31 17.34 -5.79
C UNK A 112 -41.30 16.67 -6.69
N UNK A 113 -41.39 16.88 -7.81
CA UNK A 113 -40.50 16.45 -8.80
C UNK A 113 -39.15 17.14 -8.72
N UNK A 114 -39.18 18.26 -8.38
CA UNK A 114 -38.00 19.07 -8.18
C UNK A 114 -37.22 18.62 -7.00
N UNK A 115 -37.87 18.33 -6.03
CA UNK A 115 -37.28 17.85 -4.81
C UNK A 115 -36.65 16.50 -5.02
N UNK A 116 -37.08 15.73 -5.67
CA UNK A 116 -36.58 14.46 -6.04
C UNK A 116 -35.43 14.53 -6.98
N TYR A 117 -35.47 15.31 -7.92
CA TYR A 117 -34.39 15.62 -8.84
C TYR A 117 -33.15 16.18 -8.11
N LEU A 118 -33.36 17.16 -7.32
CA LEU A 118 -32.25 17.78 -6.54
C LEU A 118 -31.68 16.83 -5.51
N LYS A 119 -32.56 16.07 -4.85
CA LYS A 119 -32.12 15.08 -3.88
C LYS A 119 -31.24 13.99 -4.54
N GLU A 120 -31.69 13.53 -5.71
CA GLU A 120 -30.90 12.52 -6.45
C GLU A 120 -29.54 13.07 -6.88
N PHE A 121 -29.51 14.33 -7.30
CA PHE A 121 -28.23 14.97 -7.63
C PHE A 121 -27.33 15.04 -6.41
N ALA A 122 -27.85 15.54 -5.29
CA ALA A 122 -27.05 15.64 -4.05
C ALA A 122 -26.56 14.28 -3.60
N LYS A 123 -27.44 13.29 -3.66
CA LYS A 123 -27.11 11.90 -3.29
C LYS A 123 -25.98 11.37 -4.17
N SER A 124 -26.05 11.60 -5.49
CA SER A 124 -25.01 11.12 -6.40
C SER A 124 -23.66 11.79 -6.10
N GLN A 125 -23.65 13.07 -5.76
CA GLN A 125 -22.42 13.79 -5.42
C GLN A 125 -21.80 13.25 -4.14
N TYR A 126 -22.63 13.01 -3.14
CA TYR A 126 -22.16 12.46 -1.87
C TYR A 126 -21.63 11.04 -2.06
N ILE A 127 -22.34 10.21 -2.82
CA ILE A 127 -21.90 8.85 -3.14
C ILE A 127 -20.55 8.86 -3.86
N ASP A 128 -20.40 9.72 -4.85
CA ASP A 128 -19.13 9.82 -5.59
C ASP A 128 -17.98 10.20 -4.66
N PHE A 129 -18.22 11.14 -3.75
CA PHE A 129 -17.21 11.54 -2.78
C PHE A 129 -16.81 10.36 -1.87
N ILE A 130 -17.80 9.63 -1.35
CA ILE A 130 -17.56 8.47 -0.48
C ILE A 130 -16.80 7.38 -1.25
N LYS A 131 -17.17 7.14 -2.51
CA LYS A 131 -16.47 6.17 -3.36
C LYS A 131 -15.01 6.53 -3.54
N ASP A 132 -14.70 7.81 -3.72
CA ASP A 132 -13.32 8.27 -3.85
C ASP A 132 -12.56 8.04 -2.55
N GLU A 133 -13.18 8.33 -1.40
CA GLU A 133 -12.56 8.07 -0.10
C GLU A 133 -12.31 6.57 0.09
N LEU A 134 -13.30 5.76 -0.26
CA LEU A 134 -13.18 4.29 -0.15
C LEU A 134 -12.03 3.79 -1.03
N ALA A 135 -11.94 4.26 -2.26
CA ALA A 135 -10.87 3.85 -3.19
C ALA A 135 -9.50 4.19 -2.63
N ALA A 136 -9.36 5.37 -2.01
CA ALA A 136 -8.09 5.78 -1.40
C ALA A 136 -7.71 4.87 -0.23
N GLU A 137 -8.69 4.52 0.60
CA GLU A 137 -8.44 3.64 1.76
C GLU A 137 -8.15 2.21 1.31
N GLU A 138 -8.82 1.74 0.25
CA GLU A 138 -8.54 0.41 -0.32
C GLU A 138 -7.12 0.34 -0.88
N LYS A 139 -6.63 1.44 -1.47
CA LYS A 139 -5.26 1.50 -1.96
C LYS A 139 -4.26 1.37 -0.81
N ILE A 140 -4.52 2.06 0.30
CA ILE A 140 -3.68 1.96 1.51
C ILE A 140 -3.65 0.50 1.98
N LEU A 141 -4.80 -0.15 2.01
CA LEU A 141 -4.89 -1.55 2.44
C LEU A 141 -4.09 -2.47 1.52
N ARG A 142 -4.21 -2.27 0.20
CA ARG A 142 -3.43 -3.06 -0.77
C ARG A 142 -1.93 -2.88 -0.56
N ASP A 143 -1.49 -1.64 -0.32
CA ASP A 143 -0.08 -1.35 -0.10
C ASP A 143 0.43 -2.01 1.19
N LEU A 144 -0.37 -2.00 2.26
CA LEU A 144 0.00 -2.67 3.50
C LEU A 144 0.12 -4.18 3.31
N ASN A 145 -0.81 -4.80 2.57
CA ASN A 145 -0.76 -6.23 2.27
C ASN A 145 0.46 -6.58 1.43
N LYS A 146 0.82 -5.71 0.49
CA LYS A 146 2.01 -5.87 -0.34
C LYS A 146 3.27 -5.82 0.53
N ASP A 147 3.32 -4.88 1.48
CA ASP A 147 4.44 -4.76 2.41
C ASP A 147 4.56 -6.01 3.28
N LEU A 148 3.44 -6.55 3.76
CA LEU A 148 3.46 -7.79 4.53
C LEU A 148 4.01 -8.94 3.68
N GLY A 149 3.58 -9.04 2.42
CA GLY A 149 4.09 -10.05 1.50
C GLY A 149 5.59 -9.94 1.31
N SER A 150 6.12 -8.73 1.22
CA SER A 150 7.56 -8.48 1.10
C SER A 150 8.31 -8.95 2.35
N LEU A 151 7.76 -8.69 3.54
CA LEU A 151 8.35 -9.16 4.78
C LEU A 151 8.37 -10.70 4.86
N GLU A 152 7.28 -11.33 4.46
CA GLU A 152 7.18 -12.79 4.43
C GLU A 152 8.20 -13.40 3.46
N SER A 153 8.35 -12.80 2.28
CA SER A 153 9.33 -13.25 1.29
C SER A 153 10.76 -13.07 1.80
N SER A 154 11.03 -11.96 2.44
CA SER A 154 12.34 -11.67 3.03
C SER A 154 12.70 -12.70 4.11
N LYS A 155 11.74 -13.03 4.99
CA LYS A 155 11.94 -14.06 6.01
C LYS A 155 12.27 -15.40 5.38
N ALA A 156 11.51 -15.79 4.34
CA ALA A 156 11.73 -17.06 3.64
C ALA A 156 13.13 -17.12 3.03
N ARG A 157 13.58 -16.03 2.40
CA ARG A 157 14.93 -15.95 1.82
C ARG A 157 16.01 -16.09 2.91
N THR A 158 15.81 -15.41 4.02
CA THR A 158 16.75 -15.47 5.15
C THR A 158 16.85 -16.88 5.71
N GLN A 159 15.70 -17.57 5.85
CA GLN A 159 15.66 -18.95 6.32
C GLN A 159 16.40 -19.89 5.36
N ARG A 160 16.22 -19.69 4.04
CA ARG A 160 16.93 -20.49 3.03
C ARG A 160 18.43 -20.26 3.10
N THR A 161 18.86 -19.00 3.26
CA THR A 161 20.26 -18.65 3.41
C THR A 161 20.86 -19.33 4.64
N ALA A 162 20.17 -19.28 5.77
CA ALA A 162 20.63 -19.93 7.00
C ALA A 162 20.80 -21.44 6.81
N ARG A 163 19.81 -22.07 6.16
CA ARG A 163 19.87 -23.52 5.89
C ARG A 163 21.07 -23.87 5.00
N LYS A 164 21.29 -23.08 3.95
CA LYS A 164 22.41 -23.29 3.05
C LYS A 164 23.75 -23.14 3.78
N GLN A 165 23.86 -22.12 4.62
CA GLN A 165 25.10 -21.89 5.37
C GLN A 165 25.35 -22.97 6.41
N ARG A 166 24.30 -23.53 7.05
CA ARG A 166 24.44 -24.66 7.94
C ARG A 166 24.97 -25.89 7.21
N GLY A 167 24.49 -26.11 5.97
CA GLY A 167 25.00 -27.16 5.11
C GLY A 167 26.48 -26.96 4.79
N THR A 168 26.89 -25.71 4.51
CA THR A 168 28.28 -25.37 4.26
C THR A 168 29.16 -25.69 5.48
N VAL A 169 28.69 -25.34 6.69
CA VAL A 169 29.44 -25.64 7.92
C VAL A 169 29.62 -27.15 8.05
N ASN A 170 28.57 -27.93 7.88
CA ASN A 170 28.64 -29.38 8.02
C ASN A 170 29.60 -29.99 6.99
N ASP A 171 29.52 -29.57 5.73
CA ASP A 171 30.37 -30.09 4.66
C ASP A 171 31.84 -29.75 4.93
N GLU A 172 32.12 -28.51 5.31
CA GLU A 172 33.50 -28.07 5.55
C GLU A 172 34.07 -28.73 6.80
N GLN A 173 33.25 -28.96 7.83
CA GLN A 173 33.71 -29.68 9.03
C GLN A 173 34.13 -31.12 8.71
N GLU A 174 33.36 -31.81 7.85
CA GLU A 174 33.71 -33.16 7.39
C GLU A 174 35.04 -33.15 6.62
N LYS A 175 35.22 -32.18 5.72
CA LYS A 175 36.47 -32.02 4.96
C LYS A 175 37.64 -31.75 5.89
N LEU A 176 37.46 -30.88 6.89
CA LEU A 176 38.50 -30.55 7.84
C LEU A 176 38.91 -31.76 8.69
N LEU A 177 37.94 -32.59 9.07
CA LEU A 177 38.23 -33.81 9.84
C LEU A 177 39.18 -34.71 9.04
N VAL A 178 38.87 -34.94 7.75
CA VAL A 178 39.73 -35.73 6.85
C VAL A 178 41.10 -35.10 6.72
N LYS A 179 41.19 -33.80 6.52
CA LYS A 179 42.48 -33.11 6.34
C LYS A 179 43.31 -33.11 7.61
N HIS A 180 42.69 -32.96 8.78
CA HIS A 180 43.41 -33.04 10.05
C HIS A 180 44.00 -34.46 10.28
N ASN A 181 43.25 -35.50 9.93
CA ASN A 181 43.75 -36.88 9.99
C ASN A 181 44.94 -37.05 9.04
N GLU A 182 44.82 -36.56 7.82
CA GLU A 182 45.87 -36.59 6.79
C GLU A 182 47.11 -35.84 7.28
N LEU A 183 46.91 -34.67 7.90
CA LEU A 183 48.02 -33.88 8.44
C LEU A 183 48.75 -34.63 9.56
N SER A 184 48.03 -35.29 10.45
CA SER A 184 48.64 -36.07 11.52
C SER A 184 49.50 -37.19 10.96
N LEU A 185 48.99 -37.95 9.99
CA LEU A 185 49.72 -39.04 9.36
C LEU A 185 50.96 -38.52 8.64
N LEU A 186 50.82 -37.43 7.94
CA LEU A 186 51.93 -36.82 7.19
C LEU A 186 53.00 -36.30 8.13
N SER A 187 52.63 -35.65 9.22
CA SER A 187 53.56 -35.16 10.23
C SER A 187 54.34 -36.30 10.87
N ASN A 188 53.67 -37.42 11.18
CA ASN A 188 54.31 -38.59 11.73
C ASN A 188 55.29 -39.21 10.73
N GLU A 189 54.89 -39.26 9.43
CA GLU A 189 55.79 -39.78 8.40
C GLU A 189 57.04 -38.94 8.27
N ILE A 190 56.93 -37.62 8.36
CA ILE A 190 58.06 -36.70 8.30
C ILE A 190 59.00 -36.96 9.48
N ILE A 191 58.45 -37.10 10.70
CA ILE A 191 59.22 -37.36 11.89
C ILE A 191 60.01 -38.69 11.72
N ASN A 192 59.31 -39.72 11.26
CA ASN A 192 59.93 -41.05 11.11
C ASN A 192 61.06 -41.00 10.06
N LYS A 193 60.84 -40.35 8.95
CA LYS A 193 61.84 -40.24 7.88
C LYS A 193 63.03 -39.39 8.33
N ASN A 194 62.80 -38.35 9.11
CA ASN A 194 63.88 -37.55 9.69
C ASN A 194 64.77 -38.38 10.60
N ASN A 195 64.16 -39.25 11.45
CA ASN A 195 64.86 -40.13 12.34
C ASN A 195 65.67 -41.17 11.57
N GLU A 196 65.09 -41.74 10.50
CA GLU A 196 65.80 -42.64 9.60
C GLU A 196 66.99 -41.98 8.95
N MET A 197 66.82 -40.76 8.45
CA MET A 197 67.89 -40.01 7.76
C MET A 197 69.04 -39.73 8.69
N MET A 198 68.75 -39.37 9.93
CA MET A 198 69.82 -39.04 10.91
C MET A 198 70.69 -40.28 11.28
N ALA A 199 70.12 -41.48 11.11
CA ALA A 199 70.88 -42.74 11.36
C ALA A 199 71.61 -43.18 10.11
N MET A 200 71.48 -42.55 8.96
CA MET A 200 72.15 -42.93 7.71
C MET A 200 73.47 -42.24 7.56
N PRO A 201 74.45 -42.94 6.95
CA PRO A 201 75.79 -42.29 6.66
C PRO A 201 75.58 -41.22 5.54
N VAL A 202 76.50 -40.27 5.54
CA VAL A 202 76.52 -39.26 4.48
C VAL A 202 76.78 -39.97 3.15
N GLY A 203 75.94 -39.62 2.16
CA GLY A 203 75.99 -40.23 0.84
C GLY A 203 74.70 -40.04 0.06
N ALA A 204 74.61 -40.74 -1.10
CA ALA A 204 73.51 -40.62 -2.01
C ALA A 204 72.19 -41.05 -1.39
N GLY A 205 72.18 -42.09 -0.53
CA GLY A 205 70.98 -42.57 0.14
C GLY A 205 70.39 -41.54 1.09
N ARG A 206 71.23 -40.88 1.87
CA ARG A 206 70.83 -39.83 2.79
C ARG A 206 70.25 -38.63 2.02
N ASP A 207 70.95 -38.24 0.93
CA ASP A 207 70.52 -37.13 0.08
C ASP A 207 69.15 -37.41 -0.53
N ALA A 208 68.91 -38.64 -0.96
CA ALA A 208 67.61 -39.05 -1.50
C ALA A 208 66.50 -38.97 -0.44
N MET A 209 66.78 -39.37 0.78
CA MET A 209 65.85 -39.25 1.90
C MET A 209 65.55 -37.81 2.22
N ALA A 210 66.56 -36.94 2.19
CA ALA A 210 66.36 -35.50 2.40
C ALA A 210 65.44 -34.91 1.36
N THR A 211 65.54 -35.35 0.10
CA THR A 211 64.65 -34.89 -0.98
C THR A 211 63.18 -35.34 -0.72
N GLN A 212 63.02 -36.59 -0.31
CA GLN A 212 61.69 -37.12 0.04
C GLN A 212 61.07 -36.30 1.17
N ILE A 213 61.81 -36.00 2.20
CA ILE A 213 61.33 -35.22 3.35
C ILE A 213 60.90 -33.82 2.90
N LYS A 214 61.69 -33.20 2.00
CA LYS A 214 61.36 -31.88 1.46
C LYS A 214 60.04 -31.89 0.73
N GLU A 215 59.75 -32.96 -0.06
CA GLU A 215 58.49 -33.10 -0.76
C GLU A 215 57.34 -33.29 0.21
N LEU A 216 57.52 -34.08 1.26
CA LEU A 216 56.51 -34.28 2.31
C LEU A 216 56.23 -32.98 3.04
N GLU A 217 57.24 -32.18 3.33
CA GLU A 217 57.06 -30.89 3.98
C GLU A 217 56.26 -29.92 3.10
N LYS A 218 56.49 -29.95 1.79
CA LYS A 218 55.69 -29.18 0.82
C LYS A 218 54.22 -29.55 0.89
N ARG A 219 53.94 -30.86 0.90
CA ARG A 219 52.55 -31.35 1.00
C ARG A 219 51.95 -30.92 2.32
N ARG A 220 52.69 -30.99 3.41
CA ARG A 220 52.21 -30.57 4.74
C ARG A 220 51.81 -29.09 4.72
N LYS A 221 52.68 -28.25 4.13
CA LYS A 221 52.43 -26.80 4.05
C LYS A 221 51.17 -26.51 3.24
N LYS A 222 51.00 -27.20 2.10
CA LYS A 222 49.81 -27.06 1.24
C LYS A 222 48.56 -27.46 2.02
N LEU A 223 48.64 -28.59 2.74
CA LEU A 223 47.52 -29.11 3.52
C LEU A 223 47.14 -28.14 4.64
N GLN A 224 48.13 -27.53 5.32
CA GLN A 224 47.89 -26.55 6.36
C GLN A 224 47.16 -25.32 5.81
N LYS A 225 47.52 -24.90 4.59
CA LYS A 225 46.84 -23.77 3.92
C LYS A 225 45.38 -24.14 3.61
N GLU A 226 45.16 -25.37 3.15
CA GLU A 226 43.79 -25.82 2.85
C GLU A 226 42.94 -25.89 4.12
N ILE A 227 43.51 -26.31 5.22
CA ILE A 227 42.85 -26.36 6.53
C ILE A 227 42.44 -24.92 6.96
N SER A 228 43.40 -23.97 6.87
CA SER A 228 43.13 -22.59 7.23
C SER A 228 41.99 -21.99 6.36
N LYS A 229 41.99 -22.30 5.07
CA LYS A 229 40.96 -21.83 4.14
C LYS A 229 39.61 -22.39 4.53
N GLY A 230 39.54 -23.69 4.89
CA GLY A 230 38.31 -24.32 5.33
C GLY A 230 37.78 -23.71 6.62
N GLU A 231 38.67 -23.41 7.55
CA GLU A 231 38.31 -22.76 8.82
C GLU A 231 37.70 -21.37 8.57
N ARG A 232 38.29 -20.62 7.63
CA ARG A 232 37.73 -19.30 7.27
C ARG A 232 36.36 -19.41 6.64
N LYS A 233 36.12 -20.43 5.80
CA LYS A 233 34.81 -20.68 5.21
C LYS A 233 33.78 -20.96 6.29
N ILE A 234 34.12 -21.79 7.28
CA ILE A 234 33.24 -22.11 8.40
C ILE A 234 32.92 -20.84 9.20
N ASN A 235 33.93 -20.04 9.51
CA ASN A 235 33.69 -18.82 10.30
C ASN A 235 32.80 -17.83 9.55
N LYS A 236 32.98 -17.70 8.25
CA LYS A 236 32.13 -16.83 7.41
C LYS A 236 30.68 -17.35 7.40
N ALA A 237 30.52 -18.65 7.24
CA ALA A 237 29.20 -19.27 7.23
C ALA A 237 28.52 -19.13 8.59
N ARG A 238 29.24 -19.32 9.69
CA ARG A 238 28.68 -19.14 11.02
C ARG A 238 28.27 -17.70 11.29
N SER A 239 29.03 -16.74 10.77
CA SER A 239 28.67 -15.33 10.88
C SER A 239 27.37 -15.04 10.15
N ALA A 240 27.18 -15.61 8.96
CA ALA A 240 25.97 -15.45 8.18
C ALA A 240 24.76 -16.07 8.89
N ILE A 241 24.96 -17.26 9.51
CA ILE A 241 23.91 -17.93 10.29
C ILE A 241 23.50 -17.04 11.47
N ASP A 242 24.49 -16.47 12.16
CA ASP A 242 24.24 -15.63 13.33
C ASP A 242 23.40 -14.39 12.94
N GLN A 243 23.75 -13.75 11.81
CA GLN A 243 22.99 -12.60 11.30
C GLN A 243 21.56 -13.00 10.95
N ALA A 244 21.38 -14.16 10.32
CA ALA A 244 20.04 -14.66 9.98
C ALA A 244 19.23 -14.91 11.25
N ASP A 245 19.85 -15.53 12.25
CA ASP A 245 19.17 -15.85 13.52
C ASP A 245 18.74 -14.57 14.26
N LYS A 246 19.44 -13.47 14.05
CA LYS A 246 19.07 -12.17 14.64
C LYS A 246 18.00 -11.46 13.82
N SER A 247 18.05 -11.57 12.49
CA SER A 247 17.14 -10.82 11.62
C SER A 247 15.75 -11.45 11.55
N ILE A 248 15.63 -12.78 11.70
CA ILE A 248 14.33 -13.46 11.61
C ILE A 248 13.37 -12.97 12.70
N PRO A 249 13.75 -12.90 13.98
CA PRO A 249 12.83 -12.37 15.01
C PRO A 249 12.43 -10.92 14.76
N ARG A 250 13.37 -10.07 14.26
CA ARG A 250 13.05 -8.68 13.90
C ARG A 250 11.98 -8.64 12.81
N ASN A 251 12.15 -9.48 11.79
CA ASN A 251 11.19 -9.58 10.70
C ASN A 251 9.83 -10.01 11.21
N GLU A 252 9.80 -11.00 12.10
CA GLU A 252 8.54 -11.50 12.68
C GLU A 252 7.85 -10.40 13.48
N ASN A 253 8.60 -9.57 14.21
CA ASN A 253 8.04 -8.42 14.92
C ASN A 253 7.46 -7.40 13.94
N GLU A 254 8.18 -7.12 12.86
CA GLU A 254 7.69 -6.20 11.81
C GLU A 254 6.43 -6.74 11.16
N GLN A 255 6.34 -8.05 10.94
CA GLN A 255 5.12 -8.67 10.42
C GLN A 255 3.95 -8.50 11.38
N SER A 256 4.20 -8.66 12.68
CA SER A 256 3.18 -8.50 13.70
C SER A 256 2.63 -7.07 13.70
N VAL A 257 3.52 -6.06 13.65
CA VAL A 257 3.13 -4.65 13.56
C VAL A 257 2.33 -4.41 12.29
N MET A 258 2.79 -4.96 11.16
CA MET A 258 2.11 -4.80 9.88
C MET A 258 0.70 -5.40 9.90
N LYS A 259 0.54 -6.57 10.51
CA LYS A 259 -0.77 -7.22 10.64
C LYS A 259 -1.73 -6.38 11.47
N SER A 260 -1.24 -5.71 12.52
CA SER A 260 -2.06 -4.79 13.32
C SER A 260 -2.51 -3.60 12.47
N LYS A 261 -1.61 -3.05 11.65
CA LYS A 261 -1.96 -1.94 10.74
C LYS A 261 -3.00 -2.38 9.71
N ILE A 262 -2.86 -3.60 9.19
CA ILE A 262 -3.81 -4.15 8.22
C ILE A 262 -5.19 -4.30 8.87
N ASP A 263 -5.25 -4.83 10.09
CA ASP A 263 -6.52 -4.97 10.81
C ASP A 263 -7.19 -3.63 11.01
N ALA A 264 -6.43 -2.61 11.42
CA ALA A 264 -6.96 -1.25 11.60
C ALA A 264 -7.47 -0.68 10.29
N GLN A 265 -6.71 -0.88 9.20
CA GLN A 265 -7.09 -0.36 7.89
C GLN A 265 -8.31 -1.08 7.32
N GLN A 266 -8.45 -2.38 7.57
CA GLN A 266 -9.66 -3.12 7.18
C GLN A 266 -10.89 -2.53 7.85
N ALA A 267 -10.77 -2.11 9.11
CA ALA A 267 -11.86 -1.47 9.82
C ALA A 267 -12.23 -0.12 9.19
N VAL A 268 -11.20 0.65 8.74
CA VAL A 268 -11.42 1.92 8.05
C VAL A 268 -12.17 1.69 6.73
N VAL A 269 -11.73 0.71 5.96
CA VAL A 269 -12.38 0.36 4.67
C VAL A 269 -13.83 -0.04 4.93
N GLN A 270 -14.07 -0.87 5.94
CA GLN A 270 -15.43 -1.32 6.25
C GLN A 270 -16.32 -0.15 6.66
N HIS A 271 -15.77 0.82 7.39
CA HIS A 271 -16.51 2.04 7.74
C HIS A 271 -17.03 2.75 6.49
N PHE A 272 -16.21 2.91 5.46
CA PHE A 272 -16.63 3.59 4.24
C PHE A 272 -17.59 2.74 3.41
N ILE A 273 -17.44 1.42 3.43
CA ILE A 273 -18.41 0.53 2.76
C ILE A 273 -19.78 0.68 3.42
N ASP A 274 -19.83 0.67 4.75
CA ASP A 274 -21.09 0.81 5.49
C ASP A 274 -21.71 2.18 5.24
N LYS A 275 -20.90 3.23 5.25
CA LYS A 275 -21.35 4.60 4.98
C LYS A 275 -21.95 4.70 3.58
N LEU A 276 -21.27 4.14 2.58
CA LEU A 276 -21.74 4.14 1.19
C LEU A 276 -23.09 3.42 1.09
N ASN A 277 -23.21 2.26 1.70
CA ASN A 277 -24.44 1.47 1.65
C ASN A 277 -25.60 2.23 2.32
N THR A 278 -25.32 2.93 3.41
CA THR A 278 -26.37 3.72 4.09
C THR A 278 -26.83 4.88 3.23
N VAL A 279 -25.88 5.61 2.61
CA VAL A 279 -26.24 6.76 1.78
C VAL A 279 -27.02 6.32 0.53
N ARG A 280 -26.71 5.16 -0.01
CA ARG A 280 -27.47 4.62 -1.15
C ARG A 280 -28.95 4.41 -0.84
N LEU A 281 -29.29 4.29 0.44
CA LEU A 281 -30.67 4.09 0.87
C LEU A 281 -31.43 5.41 1.14
N TYR A 282 -30.78 6.56 1.02
CA TYR A 282 -31.38 7.88 1.23
C TYR A 282 -32.56 8.12 0.27
#